data_2722dacb2e8ba8bad2d6e2c7af7f8c51
#
_entry.id   2722dacb2e8ba8bad2d6e2c7af7f8c51
#
_cell.length_a   1.000
_cell.length_b   1.000
_cell.length_c   1.000
_cell.angle_alpha   90.00
_cell.angle_beta   90.00
_cell.angle_gamma   90.00
#
_symmetry.space_group_name_H-M   'P 1'
#
loop_
_entity.id
_entity.type
_entity.pdbx_description
1 polymer ?
#
loop_
_entity_poly.entity_id
_entity_poly.type
_entity_poly.pdbx_seq_one_letter_code
_entity_poly.pdbx_strand_id
1 'polypeptide(L)'
;PQQKSYIEDCFNALEKDWKKTLDQNTFIRHFLVGELSGNTDTYWSVYMYKHRMNDTIFVGPVWDFDIAFDNDQRTYPVNSKKDFLYRSGGSNTGNMKKFVDDIVVNDAEAKAKMLEIWGEARENGLTEQHLLDFIDNIEKKLQESQELNFMRWPMMNELVHENPQVWGSYAEEVEIVRRFITERLTWMDNKLGYTYNPSGIIEATVDFAKSYQIYDLLGRSYTGIIQHLPQGLYIIKQGNNTKKIQVR
;
A
#
# COMPACT_ATOMS: atom_id res chain seq x y z
N PRO A 1 4.56 -15.08 35.82
CA PRO A 1 5.65 -14.13 36.06
C PRO A 1 6.77 -14.25 35.02
N GLN A 2 7.30 -15.46 34.77
CA GLN A 2 8.43 -15.66 33.82
C GLN A 2 8.11 -15.31 32.38
N GLN A 3 6.92 -15.68 31.87
CA GLN A 3 6.50 -15.36 30.49
C GLN A 3 6.35 -13.85 30.30
N LYS A 4 5.81 -13.14 31.28
CA LYS A 4 5.65 -11.69 31.20
C LYS A 4 7.02 -11.01 31.13
N SER A 5 7.94 -11.34 32.04
CA SER A 5 9.29 -10.80 32.04
C SER A 5 10.02 -11.09 30.73
N TYR A 6 9.90 -12.30 30.20
CA TYR A 6 10.50 -12.66 28.91
C TYR A 6 9.97 -11.81 27.74
N ILE A 7 8.66 -11.53 27.69
CA ILE A 7 8.08 -10.68 26.65
C ILE A 7 8.52 -9.22 26.83
N GLU A 8 8.57 -8.72 28.08
CA GLU A 8 9.11 -7.38 28.39
C GLU A 8 10.57 -7.25 27.91
N ASP A 9 11.39 -8.27 28.12
CA ASP A 9 12.78 -8.29 27.64
C ASP A 9 12.87 -8.27 26.10
N CYS A 10 11.96 -8.97 25.39
CA CYS A 10 11.87 -8.93 23.93
C CYS A 10 11.55 -7.51 23.42
N PHE A 11 10.59 -6.82 24.06
CA PHE A 11 10.25 -5.44 23.67
C PHE A 11 11.37 -4.45 24.04
N ASN A 12 12.01 -4.61 25.17
CA ASN A 12 13.18 -3.80 25.54
C ASN A 12 14.34 -4.00 24.55
N ALA A 13 14.51 -5.21 24.03
CA ALA A 13 15.51 -5.49 22.99
C ALA A 13 15.11 -4.85 21.64
N LEU A 14 13.81 -4.85 21.30
CA LEU A 14 13.29 -4.18 20.12
C LEU A 14 13.57 -2.67 20.12
N GLU A 15 13.37 -2.00 21.23
CA GLU A 15 13.68 -0.57 21.37
C GLU A 15 15.17 -0.26 21.21
N LYS A 16 16.05 -1.19 21.61
CA LYS A 16 17.50 -1.01 21.54
C LYS A 16 18.09 -1.31 20.17
N ASP A 17 17.64 -2.37 19.53
CA ASP A 17 18.18 -2.84 18.25
C ASP A 17 17.12 -3.55 17.43
N TRP A 18 16.21 -2.77 16.86
CA TRP A 18 15.11 -3.29 16.04
C TRP A 18 15.61 -4.07 14.80
N LYS A 19 16.80 -3.75 14.28
CA LYS A 19 17.37 -4.46 13.13
C LYS A 19 17.57 -5.95 13.37
N LYS A 20 17.85 -6.34 14.62
CA LYS A 20 18.05 -7.75 15.01
C LYS A 20 16.79 -8.44 15.50
N THR A 21 15.85 -7.66 16.03
CA THR A 21 14.74 -8.19 16.83
C THR A 21 13.37 -8.00 16.17
N LEU A 22 13.28 -7.20 15.10
CA LEU A 22 12.04 -6.98 14.32
C LEU A 22 12.13 -7.67 12.97
N ASP A 23 11.08 -8.37 12.58
CA ASP A 23 10.92 -8.76 11.18
C ASP A 23 10.52 -7.53 10.34
N GLN A 24 11.47 -7.02 9.59
CA GLN A 24 11.31 -5.81 8.80
C GLN A 24 10.24 -5.95 7.71
N ASN A 25 10.08 -7.15 7.14
CA ASN A 25 9.09 -7.37 6.08
C ASN A 25 7.67 -7.24 6.62
N THR A 26 7.36 -7.87 7.75
CA THR A 26 6.03 -7.77 8.35
C THR A 26 5.74 -6.36 8.83
N PHE A 27 6.73 -5.67 9.42
CA PHE A 27 6.58 -4.28 9.84
C PHE A 27 6.29 -3.36 8.64
N ILE A 28 7.10 -3.44 7.58
CA ILE A 28 6.93 -2.58 6.39
C ILE A 28 5.58 -2.85 5.71
N ARG A 29 5.17 -4.11 5.58
CA ARG A 29 3.86 -4.46 5.01
C ARG A 29 2.72 -3.93 5.86
N HIS A 30 2.80 -4.05 7.18
CA HIS A 30 1.82 -3.48 8.10
C HIS A 30 1.75 -1.95 7.98
N PHE A 31 2.91 -1.28 7.96
CA PHE A 31 3.03 0.15 7.72
C PHE A 31 2.37 0.59 6.41
N LEU A 32 2.70 -0.08 5.30
CA LEU A 32 2.16 0.27 3.98
C LEU A 32 0.64 0.08 3.90
N VAL A 33 0.10 -1.00 4.50
CA VAL A 33 -1.35 -1.25 4.54
C VAL A 33 -2.05 -0.19 5.39
N GLY A 34 -1.52 0.11 6.58
CA GLY A 34 -2.08 1.13 7.47
C GLY A 34 -2.06 2.53 6.87
N GLU A 35 -0.95 2.91 6.25
CA GLU A 35 -0.84 4.22 5.59
C GLU A 35 -1.70 4.32 4.33
N LEU A 36 -1.81 3.24 3.53
CA LEU A 36 -2.68 3.22 2.37
C LEU A 36 -4.16 3.35 2.75
N SER A 37 -4.59 2.63 3.78
CA SER A 37 -5.99 2.69 4.23
C SER A 37 -6.29 3.92 5.09
N GLY A 38 -5.27 4.63 5.58
CA GLY A 38 -5.47 5.73 6.52
C GLY A 38 -6.03 5.29 7.86
N ASN A 39 -5.71 4.06 8.31
CA ASN A 39 -6.20 3.54 9.58
C ASN A 39 -5.43 4.12 10.76
N THR A 40 -6.09 4.95 11.57
CA THR A 40 -5.48 5.62 12.72
C THR A 40 -4.92 4.64 13.73
N ASP A 41 -5.58 3.51 13.95
CA ASP A 41 -5.17 2.51 14.94
C ASP A 41 -4.01 1.62 14.50
N THR A 42 -3.50 1.80 13.29
CA THR A 42 -2.30 1.08 12.79
C THR A 42 -1.10 1.15 13.74
N TYR A 43 -1.01 2.19 14.57
CA TYR A 43 0.12 2.43 15.48
C TYR A 43 -0.26 2.33 16.97
N TRP A 44 -1.53 2.12 17.29
CA TRP A 44 -2.02 2.16 18.67
C TRP A 44 -2.63 0.85 19.12
N SER A 45 -3.30 0.13 18.24
CA SER A 45 -4.00 -1.12 18.53
C SER A 45 -3.50 -2.21 17.61
N VAL A 46 -2.28 -2.69 17.88
CA VAL A 46 -1.53 -3.56 16.97
C VAL A 46 -1.32 -4.93 17.56
N TYR A 47 -1.54 -5.97 16.77
CA TYR A 47 -1.06 -7.29 17.09
C TYR A 47 0.38 -7.47 16.69
N MET A 48 1.18 -8.03 17.61
CA MET A 48 2.52 -8.51 17.36
C MET A 48 2.65 -9.94 17.87
N TYR A 49 3.45 -10.72 17.22
CA TYR A 49 3.68 -12.11 17.64
C TYR A 49 5.13 -12.51 17.47
N LYS A 50 5.50 -13.60 18.08
CA LYS A 50 6.78 -14.27 17.92
C LYS A 50 6.60 -15.78 17.84
N HIS A 51 7.47 -16.43 17.12
CA HIS A 51 7.51 -17.90 17.12
C HIS A 51 8.20 -18.41 18.38
N ARG A 52 7.84 -19.61 18.78
CA ARG A 52 8.50 -20.29 19.89
C ARG A 52 9.98 -20.47 19.55
N MET A 53 10.87 -20.20 20.51
CA MET A 53 12.33 -20.30 20.36
C MET A 53 12.94 -19.33 19.33
N ASN A 54 12.23 -18.27 18.97
CA ASN A 54 12.72 -17.21 18.11
C ASN A 54 12.39 -15.86 18.78
N ASP A 55 13.38 -15.00 18.99
CA ASP A 55 13.20 -13.71 19.67
C ASP A 55 12.84 -12.59 18.72
N THR A 56 12.71 -12.88 17.41
CA THR A 56 12.21 -11.93 16.42
C THR A 56 10.71 -11.66 16.63
N ILE A 57 10.36 -10.39 16.69
CA ILE A 57 8.98 -9.90 16.76
C ILE A 57 8.48 -9.66 15.34
N PHE A 58 7.30 -10.20 15.04
CA PHE A 58 6.57 -10.02 13.80
C PHE A 58 5.36 -9.11 14.04
N VAL A 59 5.00 -8.27 13.07
CA VAL A 59 3.87 -7.37 13.15
C VAL A 59 2.70 -7.93 12.34
N GLY A 60 1.51 -7.94 12.94
CA GLY A 60 0.28 -8.46 12.34
C GLY A 60 -0.40 -9.52 13.21
N PRO A 61 -1.54 -10.07 12.75
CA PRO A 61 -2.24 -9.70 11.51
C PRO A 61 -2.82 -8.28 11.53
N VAL A 62 -3.18 -7.76 10.36
CA VAL A 62 -4.00 -6.54 10.26
C VAL A 62 -5.40 -6.84 10.78
N TRP A 63 -6.01 -5.89 11.49
CA TRP A 63 -7.34 -6.05 12.07
C TRP A 63 -7.97 -4.69 12.35
N ASP A 64 -9.28 -4.63 12.45
CA ASP A 64 -10.06 -3.49 12.94
C ASP A 64 -9.85 -2.22 12.10
N PHE A 65 -10.31 -2.24 10.85
CA PHE A 65 -10.16 -1.14 9.88
C PHE A 65 -11.45 -0.34 9.71
N ASP A 66 -12.34 -0.34 10.71
CA ASP A 66 -13.61 0.38 10.69
C ASP A 66 -13.45 1.90 10.70
N ILE A 67 -12.38 2.43 11.28
CA ILE A 67 -12.03 3.85 11.29
C ILE A 67 -11.06 4.27 10.16
N ALA A 68 -10.80 3.36 9.21
CA ALA A 68 -9.98 3.66 8.02
C ALA A 68 -10.74 4.48 6.95
N PHE A 69 -10.08 4.85 5.88
CA PHE A 69 -10.65 5.51 4.70
C PHE A 69 -11.35 6.83 4.98
N ASP A 70 -10.70 7.69 5.77
CA ASP A 70 -11.25 8.99 6.22
C ASP A 70 -12.44 8.89 7.19
N ASN A 71 -12.65 7.74 7.83
CA ASN A 71 -13.71 7.52 8.80
C ASN A 71 -13.31 7.81 10.26
N ASP A 72 -12.33 8.68 10.48
CA ASP A 72 -11.84 9.07 11.81
C ASP A 72 -11.63 10.59 11.89
N GLN A 73 -12.43 11.27 12.71
CA GLN A 73 -12.32 12.72 12.88
C GLN A 73 -10.95 13.20 13.39
N ARG A 74 -10.20 12.33 14.09
CA ARG A 74 -8.88 12.66 14.64
C ARG A 74 -7.83 12.87 13.54
N THR A 75 -8.03 12.23 12.40
CA THR A 75 -7.10 12.24 11.26
C THR A 75 -7.69 12.79 9.98
N TYR A 76 -9.01 12.91 9.89
CA TYR A 76 -9.72 13.46 8.74
C TYR A 76 -9.32 14.91 8.42
N PRO A 77 -9.20 15.33 7.17
CA PRO A 77 -9.07 14.51 5.98
C PRO A 77 -7.61 14.09 5.76
N VAL A 78 -7.34 12.78 5.73
CA VAL A 78 -5.98 12.20 5.67
C VAL A 78 -5.21 12.69 4.45
N ASN A 79 -5.83 12.63 3.27
CA ASN A 79 -5.14 12.96 2.02
C ASN A 79 -4.70 14.43 1.91
N SER A 80 -5.40 15.34 2.58
CA SER A 80 -5.05 16.77 2.57
C SER A 80 -3.84 17.11 3.45
N LYS A 81 -3.50 16.26 4.42
CA LYS A 81 -2.40 16.51 5.38
C LYS A 81 -1.01 16.36 4.79
N LYS A 82 -0.89 15.78 3.60
CA LYS A 82 0.36 15.64 2.83
C LYS A 82 1.51 14.95 3.57
N ASP A 83 1.22 14.13 4.59
CA ASP A 83 2.20 13.36 5.34
C ASP A 83 1.66 11.98 5.71
N PHE A 84 2.54 11.12 6.23
CA PHE A 84 2.15 9.83 6.76
C PHE A 84 1.27 9.97 8.00
N LEU A 85 0.32 9.08 8.15
CA LEU A 85 -0.67 9.12 9.21
C LEU A 85 -0.06 9.05 10.62
N TYR A 86 0.99 8.23 10.81
CA TYR A 86 1.64 8.10 12.12
C TYR A 86 2.16 9.44 12.67
N ARG A 87 2.38 10.43 11.81
CA ARG A 87 2.80 11.78 12.20
C ARG A 87 1.67 12.66 12.71
N SER A 88 0.41 12.25 12.47
CA SER A 88 -0.78 13.02 12.87
C SER A 88 -1.13 12.91 14.36
N GLY A 89 -0.62 11.92 15.08
CA GLY A 89 -0.89 11.70 16.50
C GLY A 89 -0.36 12.83 17.41
N GLY A 90 -0.96 12.95 18.58
CA GLY A 90 -0.61 13.96 19.60
C GLY A 90 0.77 13.75 20.25
N SER A 91 1.07 14.54 21.28
CA SER A 91 2.36 14.53 22.00
C SER A 91 2.72 13.17 22.61
N ASN A 92 1.73 12.38 23.05
CA ASN A 92 1.94 11.08 23.67
C ASN A 92 2.47 10.01 22.70
N THR A 93 2.58 10.30 21.42
CA THR A 93 3.04 9.39 20.37
C THR A 93 4.49 9.62 19.96
N GLY A 94 5.22 10.46 20.68
CA GLY A 94 6.59 10.84 20.33
C GLY A 94 7.56 9.66 20.14
N ASN A 95 7.53 8.68 21.05
CA ASN A 95 8.37 7.48 20.94
C ASN A 95 7.98 6.61 19.75
N MET A 96 6.68 6.44 19.48
CA MET A 96 6.21 5.70 18.32
C MET A 96 6.63 6.40 17.02
N LYS A 97 6.46 7.72 16.93
CA LYS A 97 6.91 8.51 15.77
C LYS A 97 8.40 8.33 15.53
N LYS A 98 9.21 8.42 16.59
CA LYS A 98 10.65 8.21 16.48
C LYS A 98 10.98 6.80 16.02
N PHE A 99 10.35 5.78 16.57
CA PHE A 99 10.58 4.38 16.19
C PHE A 99 10.25 4.13 14.72
N VAL A 100 9.10 4.64 14.24
CA VAL A 100 8.72 4.52 12.83
C VAL A 100 9.68 5.31 11.93
N ASP A 101 10.05 6.54 12.31
CA ASP A 101 11.04 7.34 11.56
C ASP A 101 12.40 6.66 11.49
N ASP A 102 12.87 6.03 12.56
CA ASP A 102 14.15 5.32 12.57
C ASP A 102 14.17 4.17 11.54
N ILE A 103 13.02 3.56 11.25
CA ILE A 103 12.88 2.49 10.25
C ILE A 103 12.63 3.06 8.85
N VAL A 104 11.52 3.79 8.66
CA VAL A 104 11.03 4.12 7.31
C VAL A 104 11.60 5.40 6.73
N VAL A 105 12.22 6.25 7.55
CA VAL A 105 12.82 7.52 7.10
C VAL A 105 14.33 7.51 7.20
N ASN A 106 14.89 7.05 8.33
CA ASN A 106 16.31 7.20 8.63
C ASN A 106 17.14 6.01 8.14
N ASP A 107 16.57 4.82 7.98
CA ASP A 107 17.28 3.64 7.52
C ASP A 107 17.17 3.47 6.00
N ALA A 108 18.33 3.47 5.32
CA ALA A 108 18.39 3.40 3.86
C ALA A 108 17.97 2.02 3.32
N GLU A 109 18.30 0.94 4.05
CA GLU A 109 17.93 -0.43 3.63
C GLU A 109 16.43 -0.66 3.78
N ALA A 110 15.84 -0.22 4.90
CA ALA A 110 14.40 -0.32 5.11
C ALA A 110 13.60 0.53 4.10
N LYS A 111 14.11 1.72 3.74
CA LYS A 111 13.51 2.55 2.66
C LYS A 111 13.56 1.84 1.31
N ALA A 112 14.70 1.27 0.95
CA ALA A 112 14.82 0.52 -0.30
C ALA A 112 13.87 -0.69 -0.31
N LYS A 113 13.79 -1.41 0.80
CA LYS A 113 12.87 -2.55 0.97
C LYS A 113 11.41 -2.14 0.92
N MET A 114 11.05 -0.99 1.48
CA MET A 114 9.70 -0.45 1.43
C MET A 114 9.29 -0.11 -0.02
N LEU A 115 10.20 0.50 -0.79
CA LEU A 115 9.96 0.80 -2.20
C LEU A 115 9.83 -0.48 -3.04
N GLU A 116 10.66 -1.50 -2.77
CA GLU A 116 10.56 -2.81 -3.41
C GLU A 116 9.20 -3.47 -3.14
N ILE A 117 8.79 -3.58 -1.87
CA ILE A 117 7.51 -4.18 -1.47
C ILE A 117 6.33 -3.42 -2.06
N TRP A 118 6.38 -2.08 -2.09
CA TRP A 118 5.36 -1.26 -2.70
C TRP A 118 5.28 -1.51 -4.21
N GLY A 119 6.41 -1.49 -4.91
CA GLY A 119 6.48 -1.76 -6.34
C GLY A 119 5.94 -3.14 -6.69
N GLU A 120 6.36 -4.20 -5.96
CA GLU A 120 5.81 -5.55 -6.12
C GLU A 120 4.29 -5.57 -5.97
N ALA A 121 3.75 -4.88 -4.97
CA ALA A 121 2.30 -4.82 -4.75
C ALA A 121 1.60 -4.12 -5.93
N ARG A 122 2.12 -2.97 -6.38
CA ARG A 122 1.60 -2.19 -7.51
C ARG A 122 1.60 -3.00 -8.82
N GLU A 123 2.61 -3.82 -9.04
CA GLU A 123 2.73 -4.68 -10.22
C GLU A 123 1.85 -5.93 -10.14
N ASN A 124 1.53 -6.40 -8.93
CA ASN A 124 0.79 -7.64 -8.69
C ASN A 124 -0.66 -7.43 -8.22
N GLY A 125 -1.30 -6.36 -8.64
CA GLY A 125 -2.75 -6.17 -8.48
C GLY A 125 -3.17 -5.06 -7.53
N LEU A 126 -2.26 -4.38 -6.84
CA LEU A 126 -2.60 -3.15 -6.10
C LEU A 126 -2.75 -1.98 -7.10
N THR A 127 -3.78 -2.05 -7.94
CA THR A 127 -4.12 -1.02 -8.91
C THR A 127 -5.41 -0.32 -8.50
N GLU A 128 -5.58 0.93 -8.93
CA GLU A 128 -6.82 1.67 -8.70
C GLU A 128 -8.02 0.90 -9.23
N GLN A 129 -7.95 0.43 -10.48
CA GLN A 129 -9.04 -0.31 -11.12
C GLN A 129 -9.41 -1.57 -10.32
N HIS A 130 -8.42 -2.35 -9.88
CA HIS A 130 -8.69 -3.57 -9.10
C HIS A 130 -9.37 -3.27 -7.76
N LEU A 131 -8.96 -2.21 -7.07
CA LEU A 131 -9.57 -1.80 -5.81
C LEU A 131 -10.98 -1.27 -6.01
N LEU A 132 -11.22 -0.47 -7.04
CA LEU A 132 -12.56 0.02 -7.39
C LEU A 132 -13.49 -1.14 -7.78
N ASP A 133 -13.03 -2.06 -8.62
CA ASP A 133 -13.79 -3.26 -8.98
C ASP A 133 -14.11 -4.13 -7.75
N PHE A 134 -13.18 -4.21 -6.79
CA PHE A 134 -13.42 -4.91 -5.53
C PHE A 134 -14.53 -4.24 -4.71
N ILE A 135 -14.49 -2.91 -4.58
CA ILE A 135 -15.53 -2.13 -3.90
C ILE A 135 -16.89 -2.35 -4.58
N ASP A 136 -16.97 -2.24 -5.91
CA ASP A 136 -18.18 -2.45 -6.68
C ASP A 136 -18.79 -3.84 -6.46
N ASN A 137 -17.94 -4.84 -6.45
CA ASN A 137 -18.36 -6.22 -6.20
C ASN A 137 -18.89 -6.43 -4.77
N ILE A 138 -18.28 -5.80 -3.77
CA ILE A 138 -18.75 -5.87 -2.39
C ILE A 138 -20.04 -5.08 -2.21
N GLU A 139 -20.13 -3.86 -2.73
CA GLU A 139 -21.34 -3.02 -2.71
C GLU A 139 -22.52 -3.79 -3.28
N LYS A 140 -22.35 -4.39 -4.46
CA LYS A 140 -23.40 -5.22 -5.10
C LYS A 140 -23.82 -6.41 -4.23
N LYS A 141 -22.89 -7.06 -3.54
CA LYS A 141 -23.20 -8.18 -2.62
C LYS A 141 -23.93 -7.73 -1.36
N LEU A 142 -23.65 -6.52 -0.89
CA LEU A 142 -24.22 -5.98 0.33
C LEU A 142 -25.54 -5.23 0.11
N GLN A 143 -26.02 -5.07 -1.12
CA GLN A 143 -27.15 -4.24 -1.46
C GLN A 143 -28.39 -4.47 -0.58
N GLU A 144 -28.83 -5.72 -0.41
CA GLU A 144 -29.98 -6.05 0.44
C GLU A 144 -29.63 -6.00 1.93
N SER A 145 -28.47 -6.53 2.31
CA SER A 145 -28.08 -6.61 3.71
C SER A 145 -27.81 -5.24 4.33
N GLN A 146 -27.26 -4.28 3.59
CA GLN A 146 -27.08 -2.92 4.09
C GLN A 146 -28.45 -2.23 4.34
N GLU A 147 -29.44 -2.42 3.48
CA GLU A 147 -30.78 -1.88 3.71
C GLU A 147 -31.39 -2.42 5.00
N LEU A 148 -31.33 -3.74 5.20
CA LEU A 148 -31.79 -4.39 6.45
C LEU A 148 -31.02 -3.90 7.68
N ASN A 149 -29.71 -3.70 7.55
CA ASN A 149 -28.88 -3.18 8.61
C ASN A 149 -29.34 -1.78 9.04
N PHE A 150 -29.52 -0.86 8.08
CA PHE A 150 -29.90 0.53 8.38
C PHE A 150 -31.39 0.69 8.71
N MET A 151 -32.25 -0.25 8.34
CA MET A 151 -33.60 -0.37 8.91
C MET A 151 -33.55 -0.73 10.41
N ARG A 152 -32.60 -1.59 10.81
CA ARG A 152 -32.43 -2.01 12.22
C ARG A 152 -31.73 -0.93 13.05
N TRP A 153 -30.73 -0.28 12.47
CA TRP A 153 -29.93 0.77 13.11
C TRP A 153 -29.90 2.01 12.21
N PRO A 154 -30.84 2.95 12.36
CA PRO A 154 -30.99 4.09 11.48
C PRO A 154 -29.95 5.19 11.77
N MET A 155 -28.66 4.89 11.60
CA MET A 155 -27.54 5.75 11.98
C MET A 155 -27.01 6.63 10.83
N MET A 156 -27.53 6.51 9.60
CA MET A 156 -27.00 7.25 8.43
C MET A 156 -27.05 8.77 8.57
N ASN A 157 -27.90 9.30 9.46
CA ASN A 157 -28.08 10.73 9.69
C ASN A 157 -27.54 11.15 11.07
N GLU A 158 -26.73 10.34 11.71
CA GLU A 158 -26.20 10.61 13.03
C GLU A 158 -24.67 10.44 13.05
N LEU A 159 -23.98 11.27 13.83
CA LEU A 159 -22.57 11.04 14.12
C LEU A 159 -22.43 9.84 15.05
N VAL A 160 -21.68 8.83 14.62
CA VAL A 160 -21.44 7.63 15.39
C VAL A 160 -19.94 7.50 15.65
N HIS A 161 -19.59 7.25 16.92
CA HIS A 161 -18.22 7.09 17.39
C HIS A 161 -17.31 8.24 16.92
N GLU A 162 -16.27 7.95 16.20
CA GLU A 162 -15.26 8.90 15.72
C GLU A 162 -15.52 9.40 14.28
N ASN A 163 -16.73 9.20 13.72
CA ASN A 163 -17.02 9.70 12.38
C ASN A 163 -16.72 11.22 12.25
N PRO A 164 -16.09 11.66 11.17
CA PRO A 164 -15.76 13.07 10.99
C PRO A 164 -16.99 13.94 10.67
N GLN A 165 -17.97 13.34 9.99
CA GLN A 165 -19.23 13.99 9.62
C GLN A 165 -20.29 12.97 9.20
N VAL A 166 -21.52 13.44 9.03
CA VAL A 166 -22.62 12.66 8.46
C VAL A 166 -22.58 12.80 6.95
N TRP A 167 -22.48 11.68 6.23
CA TRP A 167 -22.53 11.64 4.76
C TRP A 167 -23.95 11.47 4.21
N GLY A 168 -24.88 10.98 5.05
CA GLY A 168 -26.31 10.97 4.82
C GLY A 168 -26.86 9.75 4.08
N SER A 169 -26.03 8.93 3.44
CA SER A 169 -26.45 7.69 2.81
C SER A 169 -25.32 6.67 2.67
N TYR A 170 -25.68 5.39 2.54
CA TYR A 170 -24.71 4.32 2.28
C TYR A 170 -23.92 4.54 0.98
N ALA A 171 -24.58 5.05 -0.07
CA ALA A 171 -23.91 5.33 -1.33
C ALA A 171 -22.84 6.43 -1.18
N GLU A 172 -23.11 7.49 -0.41
CA GLU A 172 -22.13 8.54 -0.14
C GLU A 172 -20.95 8.02 0.71
N GLU A 173 -21.22 7.15 1.69
CA GLU A 173 -20.15 6.48 2.46
C GLU A 173 -19.23 5.65 1.55
N VAL A 174 -19.78 4.89 0.62
CA VAL A 174 -19.01 4.10 -0.34
C VAL A 174 -18.21 5.01 -1.28
N GLU A 175 -18.79 6.13 -1.73
CA GLU A 175 -18.11 7.09 -2.60
C GLU A 175 -16.92 7.77 -1.91
N ILE A 176 -17.00 8.01 -0.60
CA ILE A 176 -15.86 8.48 0.19
C ILE A 176 -14.69 7.49 0.14
N VAL A 177 -14.98 6.19 0.32
CA VAL A 177 -13.95 5.15 0.24
C VAL A 177 -13.30 5.10 -1.14
N ARG A 178 -14.09 5.20 -2.23
CA ARG A 178 -13.58 5.25 -3.62
C ARG A 178 -12.63 6.42 -3.82
N ARG A 179 -13.08 7.61 -3.49
CA ARG A 179 -12.29 8.83 -3.64
C ARG A 179 -11.02 8.77 -2.79
N PHE A 180 -11.13 8.33 -1.54
CA PHE A 180 -9.99 8.19 -0.65
C PHE A 180 -8.91 7.29 -1.26
N ILE A 181 -9.27 6.09 -1.75
CA ILE A 181 -8.34 5.12 -2.32
C ILE A 181 -7.64 5.67 -3.56
N THR A 182 -8.38 6.28 -4.48
CA THR A 182 -7.83 6.87 -5.71
C THR A 182 -6.78 7.94 -5.39
N GLU A 183 -7.12 8.87 -4.51
CA GLU A 183 -6.22 9.93 -4.10
C GLU A 183 -5.02 9.38 -3.31
N ARG A 184 -5.27 8.42 -2.42
CA ARG A 184 -4.24 7.87 -1.54
C ARG A 184 -3.20 7.03 -2.28
N LEU A 185 -3.61 6.22 -3.25
CA LEU A 185 -2.68 5.48 -4.11
C LEU A 185 -1.70 6.41 -4.82
N THR A 186 -2.21 7.47 -5.45
CA THR A 186 -1.38 8.47 -6.14
C THR A 186 -0.45 9.18 -5.16
N TRP A 187 -0.97 9.53 -3.98
CA TRP A 187 -0.16 10.17 -2.95
C TRP A 187 0.96 9.25 -2.43
N MET A 188 0.66 7.97 -2.18
CA MET A 188 1.64 6.98 -1.73
C MET A 188 2.73 6.75 -2.78
N ASP A 189 2.37 6.60 -4.06
CA ASP A 189 3.35 6.49 -5.16
C ASP A 189 4.34 7.66 -5.12
N ASN A 190 3.83 8.89 -5.08
CA ASN A 190 4.65 10.09 -5.01
C ASN A 190 5.51 10.17 -3.74
N LYS A 191 4.93 9.85 -2.59
CA LYS A 191 5.59 9.92 -1.29
C LYS A 191 6.75 8.91 -1.16
N LEU A 192 6.59 7.73 -1.75
CA LEU A 192 7.58 6.67 -1.77
C LEU A 192 8.59 6.82 -2.93
N GLY A 193 8.36 7.73 -3.85
CA GLY A 193 9.18 7.91 -5.06
C GLY A 193 9.00 6.78 -6.08
N TYR A 194 7.82 6.15 -6.09
CA TYR A 194 7.46 5.13 -7.05
C TYR A 194 6.76 5.74 -8.27
N THR A 195 7.13 5.29 -9.46
CA THR A 195 6.44 5.68 -10.69
C THR A 195 5.61 4.51 -11.18
N TYR A 196 4.29 4.59 -10.96
CA TYR A 196 3.38 3.57 -11.45
C TYR A 196 3.27 3.60 -12.97
N ASN A 197 3.51 2.46 -13.58
CA ASN A 197 3.35 2.28 -15.03
C ASN A 197 2.15 1.35 -15.31
N PRO A 198 0.96 1.89 -15.66
CA PRO A 198 -0.24 1.10 -15.86
C PRO A 198 -0.15 0.14 -17.05
N SER A 199 0.83 0.30 -17.92
CA SER A 199 1.02 -0.59 -19.08
C SER A 199 1.72 -1.91 -18.73
N GLY A 200 2.20 -2.08 -17.49
CA GLY A 200 3.03 -3.23 -17.08
C GLY A 200 4.35 -3.36 -17.87
N ILE A 201 4.61 -2.38 -18.73
CA ILE A 201 5.87 -2.30 -19.46
C ILE A 201 6.84 -1.52 -18.57
N ILE A 202 7.62 -2.23 -17.76
CA ILE A 202 8.88 -1.66 -17.28
C ILE A 202 9.59 -1.21 -18.55
N GLU A 203 9.97 0.07 -18.63
CA GLU A 203 10.86 0.51 -19.70
C GLU A 203 12.19 -0.21 -19.51
N ALA A 204 12.25 -1.45 -19.97
CA ALA A 204 13.48 -2.19 -20.01
C ALA A 204 14.43 -1.37 -20.87
N THR A 205 15.52 -0.94 -20.28
CA THR A 205 16.61 -0.27 -21.01
C THR A 205 17.21 -1.30 -21.95
N VAL A 206 16.86 -1.20 -23.23
CA VAL A 206 17.50 -1.98 -24.28
C VAL A 206 18.77 -1.25 -24.66
N ASP A 207 19.90 -1.91 -24.47
CA ASP A 207 21.20 -1.44 -24.95
C ASP A 207 21.34 -1.80 -26.43
N PHE A 208 21.03 -0.87 -27.31
CA PHE A 208 21.09 -1.08 -28.76
C PHE A 208 22.50 -1.34 -29.30
N ALA A 209 23.54 -1.23 -28.48
CA ALA A 209 24.90 -1.64 -28.85
C ALA A 209 25.12 -3.16 -28.70
N LYS A 210 24.23 -3.86 -28.01
CA LYS A 210 24.26 -5.32 -27.82
C LYS A 210 23.23 -6.01 -28.72
N SER A 211 23.41 -7.31 -28.93
CA SER A 211 22.47 -8.11 -29.72
C SER A 211 21.07 -8.13 -29.11
N TYR A 212 20.07 -7.96 -29.93
CA TYR A 212 18.64 -8.02 -29.56
C TYR A 212 17.83 -8.72 -30.68
N GLN A 213 16.64 -9.17 -30.31
CA GLN A 213 15.67 -9.76 -31.24
C GLN A 213 14.48 -8.83 -31.38
N ILE A 214 13.90 -8.76 -32.57
CA ILE A 214 12.76 -7.89 -32.88
C ILE A 214 11.59 -8.79 -33.29
N TYR A 215 10.41 -8.52 -32.73
CA TYR A 215 9.18 -9.22 -33.06
C TYR A 215 8.07 -8.22 -33.34
N ASP A 216 7.16 -8.54 -34.25
CA ASP A 216 5.89 -7.83 -34.33
C ASP A 216 4.88 -8.35 -33.29
N LEU A 217 3.69 -7.73 -33.23
CA LEU A 217 2.64 -8.13 -32.30
C LEU A 217 2.05 -9.53 -32.57
N LEU A 218 2.34 -10.12 -33.73
CA LEU A 218 1.96 -11.47 -34.11
C LEU A 218 3.06 -12.51 -33.80
N GLY A 219 4.17 -12.07 -33.20
CA GLY A 219 5.29 -12.92 -32.84
C GLY A 219 6.24 -13.27 -34.01
N ARG A 220 6.10 -12.63 -35.17
CA ARG A 220 7.03 -12.82 -36.31
C ARG A 220 8.33 -12.07 -36.02
N SER A 221 9.45 -12.76 -36.19
CA SER A 221 10.78 -12.17 -35.98
C SER A 221 11.27 -11.36 -37.17
N TYR A 222 11.98 -10.29 -36.90
CA TYR A 222 12.61 -9.42 -37.86
C TYR A 222 14.12 -9.38 -37.61
N THR A 223 14.89 -9.38 -38.71
CA THR A 223 16.35 -9.20 -38.67
C THR A 223 16.71 -7.84 -39.25
N GLY A 224 17.61 -7.13 -38.60
CA GLY A 224 18.11 -5.86 -39.10
C GLY A 224 18.07 -4.74 -38.05
N ILE A 225 18.23 -3.49 -38.53
CA ILE A 225 18.25 -2.32 -37.69
C ILE A 225 16.81 -1.76 -37.57
N ILE A 226 16.44 -1.34 -36.41
CA ILE A 226 15.08 -0.82 -36.10
C ILE A 226 14.63 0.28 -37.06
N GLN A 227 15.55 1.13 -37.48
CA GLN A 227 15.28 2.26 -38.41
C GLN A 227 14.84 1.82 -39.81
N HIS A 228 15.06 0.55 -40.17
CA HIS A 228 14.69 0.00 -41.47
C HIS A 228 13.40 -0.84 -41.43
N LEU A 229 12.76 -0.91 -40.28
CA LEU A 229 11.50 -1.61 -40.15
C LEU A 229 10.34 -0.80 -40.74
N PRO A 230 9.34 -1.46 -41.32
CA PRO A 230 8.08 -0.80 -41.70
C PRO A 230 7.45 -0.08 -40.51
N GLN A 231 6.66 0.94 -40.79
CA GLN A 231 5.91 1.63 -39.77
C GLN A 231 5.00 0.63 -39.01
N GLY A 232 5.12 0.64 -37.66
CA GLY A 232 4.37 -0.32 -36.86
C GLY A 232 4.83 -0.38 -35.40
N LEU A 233 4.22 -1.30 -34.66
CA LEU A 233 4.58 -1.61 -33.28
C LEU A 233 5.39 -2.90 -33.24
N TYR A 234 6.50 -2.87 -32.53
CA TYR A 234 7.43 -3.97 -32.39
C TYR A 234 7.81 -4.21 -30.93
N ILE A 235 8.18 -5.43 -30.63
CA ILE A 235 8.72 -5.86 -29.35
C ILE A 235 10.20 -6.19 -29.53
N ILE A 236 11.07 -5.51 -28.80
CA ILE A 236 12.49 -5.85 -28.74
C ILE A 236 12.75 -6.69 -27.50
N LYS A 237 13.41 -7.83 -27.71
CA LYS A 237 13.84 -8.74 -26.63
C LYS A 237 15.36 -8.75 -26.56
N GLN A 238 15.90 -8.50 -25.35
CA GLN A 238 17.33 -8.57 -25.06
C GLN A 238 17.55 -9.28 -23.73
N GLY A 239 17.96 -10.55 -23.78
CA GLY A 239 18.02 -11.42 -22.60
C GLY A 239 16.62 -11.58 -21.97
N ASN A 240 16.49 -11.22 -20.71
CA ASN A 240 15.20 -11.18 -19.98
C ASN A 240 14.44 -9.87 -20.15
N ASN A 241 15.03 -8.87 -20.78
CA ASN A 241 14.41 -7.56 -20.99
C ASN A 241 13.59 -7.53 -22.27
N THR A 242 12.42 -6.90 -22.21
CA THR A 242 11.52 -6.74 -23.36
C THR A 242 11.07 -5.27 -23.42
N LYS A 243 11.17 -4.64 -24.58
CA LYS A 243 10.73 -3.25 -24.79
C LYS A 243 9.81 -3.16 -26.00
N LYS A 244 8.69 -2.47 -25.87
CA LYS A 244 7.81 -2.09 -26.97
C LYS A 244 8.32 -0.81 -27.61
N ILE A 245 8.42 -0.79 -28.93
CA ILE A 245 8.80 0.40 -29.71
C ILE A 245 7.77 0.66 -30.79
N GLN A 246 7.63 1.92 -31.15
CA GLN A 246 6.86 2.36 -32.31
C GLN A 246 7.83 2.91 -33.36
N VAL A 247 7.81 2.29 -34.54
CA VAL A 247 8.49 2.81 -35.75
C VAL A 247 7.48 3.69 -36.49
N ARG A 248 7.83 4.92 -36.76
CA ARG A 248 7.01 5.93 -37.44
C ARG A 248 7.46 6.14 -38.89
#